data_039621effdf17d6914985725e873ee6d
#
_entry.id   039621effdf17d6914985725e873ee6d
#
_cell.length_a   1.000
_cell.length_b   1.000
_cell.length_c   1.000
_cell.angle_alpha   90.00
_cell.angle_beta   90.00
_cell.angle_gamma   90.00
#
_symmetry.space_group_name_H-M   'P 1'
#
loop_
_entity.id
_entity.type
_entity.pdbx_description
1 polymer ?
#
loop_
_entity_poly.entity_id
_entity_poly.type
_entity_poly.pdbx_seq_one_letter_code
_entity_poly.pdbx_strand_id
1 'polypeptide(L)'
;MVYVAFSGGKDSTVLLDIIRKHFSDVPAIFVDTGLEYPEVKEFVKSWDNVQIIRPKKTFREVIEEFGYPVVSKKIAGYVATAKRNPNSARAKFLSGEYDSKIFGFGNGKWWYLVDAPFKISDWCCDVMKKQPGHKFQHETGRHPIIGTLAEESIMRRNEWLRSGCNSFDGKEPISKPLSFWT
;
A
#
# COMPACT_ATOMS: atom_id res chain seq x y z
N MET A 1 16.63 8.31 -12.20
CA MET A 1 16.99 8.62 -10.79
C MET A 1 16.05 7.86 -9.85
N VAL A 2 16.49 7.60 -8.59
CA VAL A 2 15.70 6.81 -7.63
C VAL A 2 15.51 7.54 -6.31
N TYR A 3 14.58 7.05 -5.47
CA TYR A 3 14.42 7.43 -4.07
C TYR A 3 14.01 6.22 -3.23
N VAL A 4 14.25 6.23 -1.92
CA VAL A 4 13.80 5.19 -1.01
C VAL A 4 12.45 5.59 -0.42
N ALA A 5 11.43 4.73 -0.55
CA ALA A 5 10.16 4.90 0.16
C ALA A 5 10.36 4.50 1.63
N PHE A 6 10.50 5.50 2.49
CA PHE A 6 10.87 5.34 3.90
C PHE A 6 9.63 5.50 4.79
N SER A 7 9.26 4.46 5.52
CA SER A 7 8.11 4.49 6.43
C SER A 7 8.48 4.63 7.90
N GLY A 8 9.77 4.64 8.23
CA GLY A 8 10.27 4.57 9.61
C GLY A 8 10.14 3.18 10.25
N GLY A 9 9.58 2.20 9.53
CA GLY A 9 9.53 0.80 9.98
C GLY A 9 10.85 0.07 9.69
N LYS A 10 11.05 -1.09 10.36
CA LYS A 10 12.31 -1.86 10.32
C LYS A 10 12.84 -2.11 8.90
N ASP A 11 12.00 -2.62 8.00
CA ASP A 11 12.43 -3.03 6.66
C ASP A 11 12.84 -1.82 5.80
N SER A 12 12.09 -0.73 5.87
CA SER A 12 12.43 0.51 5.17
C SER A 12 13.68 1.19 5.76
N THR A 13 13.95 1.02 7.05
CA THR A 13 15.14 1.52 7.71
C THR A 13 16.38 0.74 7.27
N VAL A 14 16.31 -0.58 7.30
CA VAL A 14 17.37 -1.46 6.79
C VAL A 14 17.65 -1.18 5.31
N LEU A 15 16.60 -1.04 4.50
CA LEU A 15 16.75 -0.69 3.10
C LEU A 15 17.48 0.63 2.91
N LEU A 16 17.08 1.67 3.64
CA LEU A 16 17.68 3.00 3.54
C LEU A 16 19.16 2.97 3.93
N ASP A 17 19.50 2.28 5.02
CA ASP A 17 20.89 2.10 5.47
C ASP A 17 21.75 1.39 4.41
N ILE A 18 21.27 0.27 3.87
CA ILE A 18 21.98 -0.47 2.82
C ILE A 18 22.20 0.39 1.58
N ILE A 19 21.14 1.06 1.09
CA ILE A 19 21.24 1.89 -0.10
C ILE A 19 22.25 3.02 0.11
N ARG A 20 22.22 3.68 1.27
CA ARG A 20 23.11 4.82 1.55
C ARG A 20 24.56 4.45 1.79
N LYS A 21 24.86 3.22 2.18
CA LYS A 21 26.25 2.70 2.22
C LYS A 21 26.91 2.65 0.84
N HIS A 22 26.12 2.50 -0.21
CA HIS A 22 26.60 2.43 -1.59
C HIS A 22 26.31 3.71 -2.40
N PHE A 23 25.25 4.42 -2.06
CA PHE A 23 24.74 5.61 -2.76
C PHE A 23 24.29 6.66 -1.75
N SER A 24 25.22 7.38 -1.16
CA SER A 24 25.02 8.31 -0.04
C SER A 24 23.96 9.39 -0.31
N ASP A 25 23.83 9.82 -1.56
CA ASP A 25 22.99 10.96 -1.95
C ASP A 25 21.55 10.58 -2.32
N VAL A 26 21.18 9.30 -2.22
CA VAL A 26 19.82 8.87 -2.52
C VAL A 26 18.85 9.44 -1.48
N PRO A 27 17.87 10.27 -1.92
CA PRO A 27 16.88 10.81 -1.01
C PRO A 27 15.89 9.75 -0.54
N ALA A 28 15.38 9.93 0.67
CA ALA A 28 14.26 9.15 1.18
C ALA A 28 12.99 10.01 1.24
N ILE A 29 11.84 9.38 1.02
CA ILE A 29 10.54 10.04 1.09
C ILE A 29 9.68 9.37 2.16
N PHE A 30 9.24 10.17 3.12
CA PHE A 30 8.28 9.76 4.13
C PHE A 30 6.93 10.41 3.86
N VAL A 31 5.87 9.62 3.82
CA VAL A 31 4.50 10.12 3.69
C VAL A 31 3.89 10.26 5.08
N ASP A 32 3.80 11.49 5.59
CA ASP A 32 3.11 11.81 6.85
C ASP A 32 1.60 11.84 6.60
N THR A 33 0.93 10.75 6.94
CA THR A 33 -0.53 10.61 6.80
C THR A 33 -1.30 11.25 7.96
N GLY A 34 -0.60 11.68 9.01
CA GLY A 34 -1.21 12.16 10.26
C GLY A 34 -1.60 11.04 11.23
N LEU A 35 -1.40 9.78 10.86
CA LEU A 35 -1.77 8.59 11.65
C LEU A 35 -0.56 7.89 12.28
N GLU A 36 0.63 8.30 11.93
CA GLU A 36 1.87 7.74 12.45
C GLU A 36 2.07 8.15 13.92
N TYR A 37 2.62 7.22 14.71
CA TYR A 37 3.02 7.49 16.09
C TYR A 37 4.06 8.62 16.14
N PRO A 38 4.02 9.50 17.16
CA PRO A 38 5.00 10.58 17.33
C PRO A 38 6.45 10.10 17.26
N GLU A 39 6.76 8.97 17.89
CA GLU A 39 8.09 8.37 17.94
C GLU A 39 8.59 7.98 16.53
N VAL A 40 7.71 7.50 15.66
CA VAL A 40 8.05 7.20 14.27
C VAL A 40 8.40 8.49 13.52
N LYS A 41 7.66 9.57 13.75
CA LYS A 41 7.94 10.86 13.11
C LYS A 41 9.25 11.46 13.60
N GLU A 42 9.55 11.36 14.89
CA GLU A 42 10.81 11.79 15.46
C GLU A 42 11.98 10.96 14.89
N PHE A 43 11.83 9.64 14.85
CA PHE A 43 12.82 8.76 14.25
C PHE A 43 13.08 9.10 12.77
N VAL A 44 12.05 9.34 11.99
CA VAL A 44 12.19 9.74 10.58
C VAL A 44 12.94 11.06 10.44
N LYS A 45 12.66 12.04 11.30
CA LYS A 45 13.33 13.34 11.31
C LYS A 45 14.79 13.28 11.72
N SER A 46 15.21 12.23 12.45
CA SER A 46 16.61 12.04 12.84
C SER A 46 17.51 11.55 11.68
N TRP A 47 16.91 11.21 10.54
CA TRP A 47 17.63 10.81 9.35
C TRP A 47 17.85 11.98 8.40
N ASP A 48 19.07 12.14 7.91
CA ASP A 48 19.41 13.16 6.91
C ASP A 48 18.76 12.85 5.56
N ASN A 49 18.61 13.87 4.71
CA ASN A 49 18.10 13.77 3.35
C ASN A 49 16.78 12.98 3.24
N VAL A 50 15.86 13.21 4.20
CA VAL A 50 14.50 12.67 4.19
C VAL A 50 13.52 13.80 3.90
N GLN A 51 12.79 13.69 2.81
CA GLN A 51 11.73 14.62 2.48
C GLN A 51 10.39 14.10 3.02
N ILE A 52 9.72 14.92 3.83
CA ILE A 52 8.40 14.62 4.37
C ILE A 52 7.34 15.20 3.43
N ILE A 53 6.50 14.35 2.89
CA ILE A 53 5.37 14.76 2.05
C ILE A 53 4.05 14.38 2.72
N ARG A 54 2.96 15.06 2.35
CA ARG A 54 1.64 14.84 2.94
C ARG A 54 0.60 14.58 1.86
N PRO A 55 -0.41 13.74 2.16
CA PRO A 55 -1.57 13.60 1.30
C PRO A 55 -2.34 14.93 1.21
N LYS A 56 -3.08 15.12 0.12
CA LYS A 56 -3.93 16.32 -0.06
C LYS A 56 -5.12 16.37 0.88
N LYS A 57 -5.56 15.21 1.38
CA LYS A 57 -6.72 15.06 2.27
C LYS A 57 -6.28 14.42 3.58
N THR A 58 -6.90 14.83 4.66
CA THR A 58 -6.77 14.17 5.96
C THR A 58 -7.46 12.80 5.94
N PHE A 59 -7.09 11.92 6.85
CA PHE A 59 -7.74 10.61 6.96
C PHE A 59 -9.26 10.72 7.21
N ARG A 60 -9.69 11.72 7.97
CA ARG A 60 -11.09 12.00 8.23
C ARG A 60 -11.84 12.32 6.95
N GLU A 61 -11.33 13.26 6.15
CA GLU A 61 -11.92 13.61 4.84
C GLU A 61 -11.98 12.42 3.90
N VAL A 62 -10.94 11.56 3.92
CA VAL A 62 -10.92 10.33 3.10
C VAL A 62 -12.02 9.35 3.52
N ILE A 63 -12.25 9.15 4.81
CA ILE A 63 -13.32 8.27 5.30
C ILE A 63 -14.70 8.84 4.98
N GLU A 64 -14.92 10.14 5.19
CA GLU A 64 -16.19 10.81 4.89
C GLU A 64 -16.53 10.74 3.40
N GLU A 65 -15.54 10.88 2.52
CA GLU A 65 -15.73 10.87 1.08
C GLU A 65 -15.84 9.46 0.50
N PHE A 66 -14.89 8.57 0.82
CA PHE A 66 -14.75 7.26 0.19
C PHE A 66 -15.27 6.10 1.03
N GLY A 67 -15.39 6.26 2.35
CA GLY A 67 -15.86 5.24 3.27
C GLY A 67 -14.77 4.53 4.07
N TYR A 68 -15.23 3.65 4.96
CA TYR A 68 -14.39 2.98 5.95
C TYR A 68 -13.68 1.74 5.38
N PRO A 69 -12.41 1.52 5.69
CA PRO A 69 -11.68 0.30 5.32
C PRO A 69 -11.93 -0.82 6.35
N VAL A 70 -13.16 -1.33 6.41
CA VAL A 70 -13.55 -2.34 7.40
C VAL A 70 -12.99 -3.72 7.11
N VAL A 71 -12.73 -4.52 8.14
CA VAL A 71 -12.22 -5.89 8.13
C VAL A 71 -10.81 -6.00 7.55
N SER A 72 -10.66 -5.77 6.27
CA SER A 72 -9.38 -5.76 5.57
C SER A 72 -9.52 -5.00 4.26
N LYS A 73 -8.40 -4.56 3.70
CA LYS A 73 -8.36 -3.90 2.39
C LYS A 73 -9.07 -4.73 1.31
N LYS A 74 -8.83 -6.05 1.28
CA LYS A 74 -9.44 -6.96 0.31
C LYS A 74 -10.97 -7.00 0.46
N ILE A 75 -11.46 -7.20 1.68
CA ILE A 75 -12.90 -7.26 1.96
C ILE A 75 -13.57 -5.91 1.68
N ALA A 76 -13.01 -4.81 2.16
CA ALA A 76 -13.54 -3.47 1.89
C ALA A 76 -13.65 -3.19 0.38
N GLY A 77 -12.62 -3.54 -0.40
CA GLY A 77 -12.65 -3.41 -1.86
C GLY A 77 -13.69 -4.31 -2.54
N TYR A 78 -13.92 -5.53 -2.01
CA TYR A 78 -14.95 -6.44 -2.53
C TYR A 78 -16.35 -5.92 -2.20
N VAL A 79 -16.58 -5.44 -0.98
CA VAL A 79 -17.85 -4.81 -0.57
C VAL A 79 -18.14 -3.58 -1.45
N ALA A 80 -17.16 -2.70 -1.62
CA ALA A 80 -17.31 -1.53 -2.51
C ALA A 80 -17.66 -1.93 -3.96
N THR A 81 -17.07 -3.02 -4.45
CA THR A 81 -17.38 -3.53 -5.79
C THR A 81 -18.77 -4.15 -5.84
N ALA A 82 -19.16 -4.94 -4.83
CA ALA A 82 -20.47 -5.58 -4.76
C ALA A 82 -21.61 -4.56 -4.68
N LYS A 83 -21.45 -3.48 -3.89
CA LYS A 83 -22.42 -2.37 -3.85
C LYS A 83 -22.65 -1.71 -5.21
N ARG A 84 -21.62 -1.58 -6.03
CA ARG A 84 -21.72 -0.97 -7.37
C ARG A 84 -22.19 -1.94 -8.45
N ASN A 85 -21.74 -3.19 -8.37
CA ASN A 85 -22.06 -4.24 -9.33
C ASN A 85 -22.20 -5.59 -8.64
N PRO A 86 -23.45 -5.94 -8.21
CA PRO A 86 -23.73 -7.19 -7.50
C PRO A 86 -23.42 -8.46 -8.31
N ASN A 87 -23.36 -8.36 -9.64
CA ASN A 87 -23.05 -9.49 -10.53
C ASN A 87 -21.56 -9.65 -10.83
N SER A 88 -20.71 -8.82 -10.26
CA SER A 88 -19.27 -8.90 -10.48
C SER A 88 -18.66 -10.17 -9.85
N ALA A 89 -17.54 -10.65 -10.40
CA ALA A 89 -16.80 -11.78 -9.84
C ALA A 89 -16.42 -11.57 -8.35
N ARG A 90 -16.14 -10.30 -7.96
CA ARG A 90 -15.85 -9.96 -6.56
C ARG A 90 -17.09 -10.06 -5.65
N ALA A 91 -18.26 -9.68 -6.17
CA ALA A 91 -19.52 -9.84 -5.44
C ALA A 91 -19.86 -11.32 -5.24
N LYS A 92 -19.78 -12.13 -6.29
CA LYS A 92 -19.98 -13.59 -6.24
C LYS A 92 -19.02 -14.29 -5.30
N PHE A 93 -17.77 -13.82 -5.24
CA PHE A 93 -16.81 -14.30 -4.27
C PHE A 93 -17.19 -13.92 -2.83
N LEU A 94 -17.64 -12.68 -2.62
CA LEU A 94 -18.05 -12.18 -1.30
C LEU A 94 -19.33 -12.88 -0.80
N SER A 95 -20.30 -13.21 -1.69
CA SER A 95 -21.53 -13.92 -1.37
C SER A 95 -21.34 -15.40 -1.06
N GLY A 96 -20.19 -15.97 -1.48
CA GLY A 96 -19.93 -17.40 -1.32
C GLY A 96 -20.39 -18.27 -2.50
N GLU A 97 -20.83 -17.67 -3.63
CA GLU A 97 -21.17 -18.40 -4.86
C GLU A 97 -19.97 -19.14 -5.47
N TYR A 98 -18.75 -18.62 -5.25
CA TYR A 98 -17.52 -19.31 -5.65
C TYR A 98 -16.96 -20.14 -4.50
N ASP A 99 -16.63 -21.40 -4.75
CA ASP A 99 -16.03 -22.27 -3.76
C ASP A 99 -14.71 -21.67 -3.22
N SER A 100 -14.73 -21.45 -1.92
CA SER A 100 -13.69 -20.71 -1.21
C SER A 100 -12.44 -21.54 -0.88
N LYS A 101 -12.40 -22.84 -1.19
CA LYS A 101 -11.27 -23.71 -0.85
C LYS A 101 -9.93 -23.20 -1.38
N ILE A 102 -9.96 -22.43 -2.47
CA ILE A 102 -8.75 -21.86 -3.09
C ILE A 102 -8.34 -20.52 -2.44
N PHE A 103 -9.28 -19.74 -1.82
CA PHE A 103 -9.02 -18.35 -1.40
C PHE A 103 -9.37 -18.00 0.05
N GLY A 104 -9.91 -18.92 0.82
CA GLY A 104 -10.13 -18.79 2.28
C GLY A 104 -11.15 -17.74 2.76
N PHE A 105 -11.94 -17.10 1.89
CA PHE A 105 -12.84 -16.00 2.26
C PHE A 105 -14.26 -16.08 1.70
N GLY A 106 -14.57 -17.05 0.86
CA GLY A 106 -15.80 -17.08 0.06
C GLY A 106 -16.99 -17.81 0.68
N ASN A 107 -17.20 -17.73 1.98
CA ASN A 107 -18.32 -18.41 2.64
C ASN A 107 -19.52 -17.48 2.98
N GLY A 108 -19.61 -16.33 2.32
CA GLY A 108 -20.68 -15.35 2.58
C GLY A 108 -20.55 -14.58 3.89
N LYS A 109 -19.55 -14.88 4.72
CA LYS A 109 -19.39 -14.31 6.07
C LYS A 109 -19.49 -12.78 6.13
N TRP A 110 -19.02 -12.10 5.10
CA TRP A 110 -18.95 -10.64 5.07
C TRP A 110 -20.00 -10.00 4.15
N TRP A 111 -20.93 -10.79 3.61
CA TRP A 111 -21.94 -10.28 2.67
C TRP A 111 -22.84 -9.22 3.30
N TYR A 112 -23.17 -9.32 4.59
CA TYR A 112 -23.99 -8.34 5.31
C TYR A 112 -23.42 -6.90 5.25
N LEU A 113 -22.13 -6.73 4.99
CA LEU A 113 -21.51 -5.41 4.83
C LEU A 113 -21.94 -4.69 3.54
N VAL A 114 -22.51 -5.42 2.59
CA VAL A 114 -23.06 -4.82 1.36
C VAL A 114 -24.26 -3.92 1.70
N ASP A 115 -25.03 -4.29 2.73
CA ASP A 115 -26.21 -3.53 3.17
C ASP A 115 -25.88 -2.50 4.28
N ALA A 116 -24.61 -2.36 4.64
CA ALA A 116 -24.20 -1.40 5.66
C ALA A 116 -24.66 0.03 5.32
N PRO A 117 -25.18 0.81 6.29
CA PRO A 117 -25.74 2.15 6.08
C PRO A 117 -24.66 3.23 5.84
N PHE A 118 -23.40 2.84 5.79
CA PHE A 118 -22.27 3.71 5.55
C PHE A 118 -21.42 3.24 4.35
N LYS A 119 -20.58 4.12 3.83
CA LYS A 119 -19.67 3.79 2.75
C LYS A 119 -18.55 2.89 3.25
N ILE A 120 -18.20 1.89 2.44
CA ILE A 120 -17.07 0.98 2.67
C ILE A 120 -16.20 0.98 1.44
N SER A 121 -14.90 1.20 1.60
CA SER A 121 -13.93 1.12 0.50
C SER A 121 -12.51 0.87 0.99
N ASP A 122 -11.60 0.56 0.08
CA ASP A 122 -10.17 0.41 0.32
C ASP A 122 -9.33 1.60 -0.20
N TRP A 123 -9.99 2.72 -0.50
CA TRP A 123 -9.35 3.91 -1.09
C TRP A 123 -8.39 4.63 -0.16
N CYS A 124 -8.50 4.44 1.16
CA CYS A 124 -7.62 5.13 2.12
C CYS A 124 -6.12 4.92 1.80
N CYS A 125 -5.70 3.69 1.47
CA CYS A 125 -4.31 3.43 1.13
C CYS A 125 -3.87 4.12 -0.16
N ASP A 126 -4.78 4.24 -1.11
CA ASP A 126 -4.50 4.92 -2.38
C ASP A 126 -4.31 6.41 -2.16
N VAL A 127 -5.29 7.07 -1.55
CA VAL A 127 -5.29 8.51 -1.32
C VAL A 127 -4.20 8.95 -0.36
N MET A 128 -4.01 8.20 0.75
CA MET A 128 -3.10 8.59 1.82
C MET A 128 -1.63 8.28 1.54
N LYS A 129 -1.34 7.21 0.79
CA LYS A 129 0.05 6.75 0.61
C LYS A 129 0.50 6.74 -0.84
N LYS A 130 -0.31 6.18 -1.77
CA LYS A 130 0.15 6.04 -3.15
C LYS A 130 0.10 7.35 -3.92
N GLN A 131 -0.99 8.10 -3.86
CA GLN A 131 -1.11 9.36 -4.59
C GLN A 131 0.00 10.37 -4.25
N PRO A 132 0.38 10.61 -2.98
CA PRO A 132 1.54 11.44 -2.67
C PRO A 132 2.84 10.93 -3.30
N GLY A 133 3.07 9.61 -3.26
CA GLY A 133 4.23 9.00 -3.88
C GLY A 133 4.26 9.18 -5.41
N HIS A 134 3.15 8.90 -6.10
CA HIS A 134 3.02 9.10 -7.55
C HIS A 134 3.19 10.57 -7.94
N LYS A 135 2.63 11.48 -7.15
CA LYS A 135 2.85 12.92 -7.37
C LYS A 135 4.33 13.27 -7.31
N PHE A 136 5.03 12.79 -6.27
CA PHE A 136 6.47 13.01 -6.13
C PHE A 136 7.25 12.42 -7.31
N GLN A 137 6.92 11.20 -7.74
CA GLN A 137 7.55 10.56 -8.90
C GLN A 137 7.35 11.39 -10.17
N HIS A 138 6.14 11.87 -10.41
CA HIS A 138 5.83 12.69 -11.58
C HIS A 138 6.58 14.03 -11.58
N GLU A 139 6.67 14.70 -10.42
CA GLU A 139 7.33 16.00 -10.28
C GLU A 139 8.85 15.90 -10.37
N THR A 140 9.44 14.78 -9.94
CA THR A 140 10.91 14.63 -9.85
C THR A 140 11.51 13.69 -10.89
N GLY A 141 10.69 12.89 -11.60
CA GLY A 141 11.15 11.82 -12.49
C GLY A 141 11.91 10.70 -11.78
N ARG A 142 11.78 10.59 -10.45
CA ARG A 142 12.44 9.56 -9.65
C ARG A 142 11.55 8.33 -9.48
N HIS A 143 12.17 7.14 -9.40
CA HIS A 143 11.48 5.86 -9.21
C HIS A 143 11.70 5.31 -7.80
N PRO A 144 10.71 4.62 -7.20
CA PRO A 144 10.80 4.14 -5.83
C PRO A 144 11.63 2.86 -5.69
N ILE A 145 12.42 2.82 -4.62
CA ILE A 145 12.95 1.60 -4.04
C ILE A 145 12.17 1.35 -2.75
N ILE A 146 11.53 0.19 -2.62
CA ILE A 146 10.66 -0.13 -1.48
C ILE A 146 11.13 -1.36 -0.72
N GLY A 147 11.06 -1.29 0.62
CA GLY A 147 11.45 -2.37 1.54
C GLY A 147 10.31 -3.34 1.83
N THR A 148 9.80 -4.03 0.79
CA THR A 148 8.74 -5.04 0.97
C THR A 148 9.32 -6.44 0.87
N LEU A 149 8.87 -7.34 1.75
CA LEU A 149 9.25 -8.75 1.78
C LEU A 149 8.18 -9.61 1.10
N ALA A 150 8.60 -10.65 0.38
CA ALA A 150 7.66 -11.60 -0.24
C ALA A 150 6.88 -12.41 0.82
N GLU A 151 7.48 -12.63 1.99
CA GLU A 151 6.86 -13.38 3.08
C GLU A 151 5.70 -12.66 3.78
N GLU A 152 5.62 -11.35 3.72
CA GLU A 152 4.59 -10.58 4.41
C GLU A 152 3.16 -10.90 3.95
N SER A 153 2.98 -11.40 2.73
CA SER A 153 1.66 -11.81 2.24
C SER A 153 1.76 -12.65 0.97
N ILE A 154 0.75 -13.51 0.77
CA ILE A 154 0.58 -14.29 -0.48
C ILE A 154 0.56 -13.38 -1.72
N MET A 155 -0.02 -12.20 -1.62
CA MET A 155 -0.06 -11.26 -2.76
C MET A 155 1.34 -10.76 -3.12
N ARG A 156 2.18 -10.41 -2.12
CA ARG A 156 3.56 -9.96 -2.35
C ARG A 156 4.44 -11.08 -2.88
N ARG A 157 4.26 -12.30 -2.36
CA ARG A 157 4.95 -13.48 -2.86
C ARG A 157 4.61 -13.76 -4.33
N ASN A 158 3.32 -13.73 -4.69
CA ASN A 158 2.90 -13.94 -6.06
C ASN A 158 3.39 -12.83 -7.00
N GLU A 159 3.43 -11.60 -6.54
CA GLU A 159 4.00 -10.48 -7.29
C GLU A 159 5.50 -10.68 -7.52
N TRP A 160 6.24 -11.05 -6.47
CA TRP A 160 7.67 -11.36 -6.59
C TRP A 160 7.95 -12.53 -7.53
N LEU A 161 7.18 -13.62 -7.44
CA LEU A 161 7.32 -14.77 -8.35
C LEU A 161 7.06 -14.41 -9.82
N ARG A 162 6.22 -13.40 -10.07
CA ARG A 162 5.86 -12.94 -11.42
C ARG A 162 6.86 -11.93 -11.99
N SER A 163 7.33 -10.99 -11.21
CA SER A 163 8.11 -9.83 -11.66
C SER A 163 9.51 -9.73 -11.05
N GLY A 164 9.89 -10.62 -10.14
CA GLY A 164 11.17 -10.55 -9.44
C GLY A 164 11.27 -9.37 -8.47
N CYS A 165 12.52 -9.01 -8.15
CA CYS A 165 12.83 -7.87 -7.28
C CYS A 165 12.71 -6.52 -7.99
N ASN A 166 12.80 -6.50 -9.32
CA ASN A 166 12.74 -5.28 -10.12
C ASN A 166 11.68 -5.43 -11.21
N SER A 167 10.82 -4.42 -11.34
CA SER A 167 9.85 -4.32 -12.41
C SER A 167 10.15 -3.06 -13.21
N PHE A 168 10.72 -3.23 -14.41
CA PHE A 168 11.06 -2.14 -15.32
C PHE A 168 10.07 -2.02 -16.49
N ASP A 169 9.30 -3.07 -16.76
CA ASP A 169 8.39 -3.17 -17.91
C ASP A 169 7.02 -2.50 -17.68
N GLY A 170 6.77 -2.02 -16.44
CA GLY A 170 5.55 -1.31 -16.09
C GLY A 170 5.60 0.18 -16.45
N LYS A 171 4.44 0.85 -16.38
CA LYS A 171 4.36 2.31 -16.51
C LYS A 171 5.21 3.05 -15.48
N GLU A 172 5.47 2.42 -14.35
CA GLU A 172 6.23 2.97 -13.23
C GLU A 172 7.25 1.92 -12.78
N PRO A 173 8.51 2.09 -13.16
CA PRO A 173 9.60 1.25 -12.66
C PRO A 173 9.68 1.25 -11.13
N ILE A 174 9.85 0.06 -10.55
CA ILE A 174 9.96 -0.11 -9.10
C ILE A 174 10.99 -1.17 -8.75
N SER A 175 11.75 -0.94 -7.69
CA SER A 175 12.72 -1.91 -7.15
C SER A 175 12.33 -2.33 -5.73
N LYS A 176 12.44 -3.63 -5.45
CA LYS A 176 12.11 -4.28 -4.17
C LYS A 176 13.24 -5.21 -3.74
N PRO A 177 14.43 -4.68 -3.43
CA PRO A 177 15.63 -5.50 -3.23
C PRO A 177 15.54 -6.47 -2.05
N LEU A 178 14.68 -6.17 -1.05
CA LEU A 178 14.48 -7.03 0.11
C LEU A 178 13.44 -8.14 -0.10
N SER A 179 12.84 -8.27 -1.29
CA SER A 179 11.72 -9.20 -1.51
C SER A 179 12.01 -10.65 -1.16
N PHE A 180 13.26 -11.11 -1.29
CA PHE A 180 13.68 -12.48 -0.99
C PHE A 180 14.29 -12.66 0.41
N TRP A 181 14.33 -11.61 1.22
CA TRP A 181 14.79 -11.72 2.62
C TRP A 181 13.71 -12.37 3.49
N THR A 182 14.17 -13.11 4.51
CA THR A 182 13.35 -13.83 5.51
C THR A 182 13.50 -13.19 6.88
#